data_b525f3028ba8055bcddc9c090be5cd95
#
_entry.id   b525f3028ba8055bcddc9c090be5cd95
#
_cell.length_a   1.000
_cell.length_b   1.000
_cell.length_c   1.000
_cell.angle_alpha   90.00
_cell.angle_beta   90.00
_cell.angle_gamma   90.00
#
_symmetry.space_group_name_H-M   'P 1'
#
loop_
_entity.id
_entity.type
_entity.pdbx_description
1 polymer ?
#
loop_
_entity_poly.entity_id
_entity_poly.type
_entity_poly.pdbx_seq_one_letter_code
_entity_poly.pdbx_strand_id
1 'polypeptide(L)'
;MKYALKNLSALIRKERIVFAMMFVSVFFSALLLNFSYGVYRNYHTKTTEAEINNTMLRPRIADGQTLTKKDLQAYSEALSQELLDQMEVICAETVPEDGPGADMGGTFKMRYRMVNGKYDISWQRESYARTHQIKSGRFLSDEEAETGAFSAVISDTDNIFPLDSETVTLFGNEYTVVGKCRIDSAYPIVPFLSLPDALPFTSLLIVFYENVTRAQYRELVKTADSVIPGILVYDEPEFPDEDSLYIYRNIMLISALISLVSAANLAMLYLYMVRKRSRDLAIFRICGCTRSKAIRLYVTECLLISVPVYLVGLLVYVTVLKKQLSAIYEHMNEVYTPLSYLAVFAVYLLTVFLITEIVVRRKITKTVMSSLNGGVYR
;
A
#
# COMPACT_ATOMS: atom_id res chain seq x y z
N MET A 1 -15.01 -26.97 33.37
CA MET A 1 -13.75 -27.26 32.65
C MET A 1 -13.21 -28.65 32.93
N LYS A 2 -12.99 -29.10 34.20
CA LYS A 2 -12.53 -30.46 34.55
C LYS A 2 -13.39 -31.58 33.94
N TYR A 3 -14.72 -31.42 33.89
CA TYR A 3 -15.65 -32.39 33.31
C TYR A 3 -15.51 -32.51 31.80
N ALA A 4 -15.33 -31.39 31.07
CA ALA A 4 -15.11 -31.38 29.64
C ALA A 4 -13.79 -32.09 29.26
N LEU A 5 -12.72 -31.87 30.01
CA LEU A 5 -11.42 -32.52 29.79
C LEU A 5 -11.47 -34.03 30.03
N LYS A 6 -12.18 -34.48 31.10
CA LYS A 6 -12.35 -35.93 31.40
C LYS A 6 -13.15 -36.63 30.31
N ASN A 7 -14.23 -35.98 29.85
CA ASN A 7 -15.04 -36.47 28.74
C ASN A 7 -14.27 -36.52 27.42
N LEU A 8 -13.44 -35.54 27.18
CA LEU A 8 -12.60 -35.45 25.99
C LEU A 8 -11.59 -36.60 25.93
N SER A 9 -10.90 -36.92 27.03
CA SER A 9 -9.95 -38.04 27.09
C SER A 9 -10.60 -39.38 26.85
N ALA A 10 -11.79 -39.60 27.38
CA ALA A 10 -12.58 -40.82 27.14
C ALA A 10 -13.03 -40.90 25.65
N LEU A 11 -13.40 -39.77 25.06
CA LEU A 11 -13.82 -39.69 23.67
C LEU A 11 -12.67 -40.01 22.71
N ILE A 12 -11.50 -39.43 22.93
CA ILE A 12 -10.28 -39.70 22.13
C ILE A 12 -9.94 -41.19 22.12
N ARG A 13 -10.05 -41.85 23.27
CA ARG A 13 -9.77 -43.29 23.36
C ARG A 13 -10.79 -44.14 22.61
N LYS A 14 -12.06 -43.73 22.60
CA LYS A 14 -13.17 -44.51 22.02
C LYS A 14 -13.32 -44.31 20.51
N GLU A 15 -13.05 -43.12 20.01
CA GLU A 15 -13.31 -42.68 18.62
C GLU A 15 -12.03 -42.13 17.94
N ARG A 16 -10.95 -42.92 17.99
CA ARG A 16 -9.60 -42.50 17.51
C ARG A 16 -9.60 -42.00 16.05
N ILE A 17 -10.34 -42.69 15.17
CA ILE A 17 -10.40 -42.36 13.74
C ILE A 17 -11.06 -41.00 13.53
N VAL A 18 -12.22 -40.74 14.18
CA VAL A 18 -12.93 -39.49 14.05
C VAL A 18 -12.10 -38.34 14.61
N PHE A 19 -11.41 -38.57 15.74
CA PHE A 19 -10.51 -37.57 16.31
C PHE A 19 -9.33 -37.30 15.40
N ALA A 20 -8.72 -38.30 14.77
CA ALA A 20 -7.64 -38.11 13.79
C ALA A 20 -8.13 -37.29 12.57
N MET A 21 -9.32 -37.55 12.05
CA MET A 21 -9.91 -36.77 10.97
C MET A 21 -10.16 -35.33 11.39
N MET A 22 -10.64 -35.08 12.62
CA MET A 22 -10.80 -33.73 13.17
C MET A 22 -9.45 -33.01 13.29
N PHE A 23 -8.43 -33.71 13.80
CA PHE A 23 -7.07 -33.21 13.92
C PHE A 23 -6.58 -32.75 12.53
N VAL A 24 -6.66 -33.62 11.53
CA VAL A 24 -6.25 -33.32 10.14
C VAL A 24 -7.00 -32.10 9.60
N SER A 25 -8.33 -32.05 9.77
CA SER A 25 -9.13 -30.90 9.28
C SER A 25 -8.71 -29.59 9.92
N VAL A 26 -8.49 -29.54 11.24
CA VAL A 26 -8.08 -28.32 11.95
C VAL A 26 -6.66 -27.92 11.58
N PHE A 27 -5.76 -28.91 11.50
CA PHE A 27 -4.35 -28.70 11.16
C PHE A 27 -4.23 -28.08 9.76
N PHE A 28 -4.91 -28.66 8.76
CA PHE A 28 -4.91 -28.09 7.41
C PHE A 28 -5.61 -26.74 7.33
N SER A 29 -6.69 -26.51 8.10
CA SER A 29 -7.31 -25.18 8.19
C SER A 29 -6.32 -24.14 8.70
N ALA A 30 -5.53 -24.46 9.71
CA ALA A 30 -4.52 -23.55 10.26
C ALA A 30 -3.45 -23.19 9.20
N LEU A 31 -2.94 -24.19 8.47
CA LEU A 31 -1.96 -23.98 7.41
C LEU A 31 -2.52 -23.11 6.28
N LEU A 32 -3.71 -23.45 5.78
CA LEU A 32 -4.32 -22.77 4.64
C LEU A 32 -4.78 -21.35 4.96
N LEU A 33 -5.31 -21.08 6.17
CA LEU A 33 -5.68 -19.73 6.56
C LEU A 33 -4.46 -18.81 6.67
N ASN A 34 -3.39 -19.28 7.28
CA ASN A 34 -2.16 -18.50 7.35
C ASN A 34 -1.54 -18.32 5.96
N PHE A 35 -1.54 -19.35 5.12
CA PHE A 35 -1.09 -19.23 3.73
C PHE A 35 -1.92 -18.21 2.94
N SER A 36 -3.26 -18.31 3.01
CA SER A 36 -4.15 -17.34 2.33
C SER A 36 -3.89 -15.91 2.76
N TYR A 37 -3.71 -15.69 4.06
CA TYR A 37 -3.37 -14.37 4.59
C TYR A 37 -2.03 -13.87 4.05
N GLY A 38 -0.99 -14.73 4.06
CA GLY A 38 0.33 -14.39 3.54
C GLY A 38 0.31 -14.04 2.06
N VAL A 39 -0.35 -14.84 1.24
CA VAL A 39 -0.51 -14.58 -0.20
C VAL A 39 -1.27 -13.28 -0.44
N TYR A 40 -2.35 -13.04 0.31
CA TYR A 40 -3.11 -11.78 0.21
C TYR A 40 -2.25 -10.57 0.53
N ARG A 41 -1.51 -10.60 1.62
CA ARG A 41 -0.65 -9.49 2.03
C ARG A 41 0.54 -9.30 1.07
N ASN A 42 1.18 -10.39 0.65
CA ASN A 42 2.23 -10.34 -0.38
C ASN A 42 1.73 -9.71 -1.68
N TYR A 43 0.52 -10.12 -2.12
CA TYR A 43 -0.14 -9.50 -3.26
C TYR A 43 -0.37 -8.00 -3.04
N HIS A 44 -0.91 -7.61 -1.89
CA HIS A 44 -1.16 -6.21 -1.56
C HIS A 44 0.14 -5.39 -1.53
N THR A 45 1.19 -5.90 -0.89
CA THR A 45 2.50 -5.24 -0.85
C THR A 45 3.07 -5.11 -2.26
N LYS A 46 3.08 -6.19 -3.03
CA LYS A 46 3.56 -6.17 -4.43
C LYS A 46 2.77 -5.18 -5.30
N THR A 47 1.46 -5.06 -5.13
CA THR A 47 0.65 -4.08 -5.89
C THR A 47 0.87 -2.64 -5.44
N THR A 48 1.27 -2.43 -4.18
CA THR A 48 1.50 -1.09 -3.62
C THR A 48 2.93 -0.63 -3.89
N GLU A 49 3.89 -1.55 -3.81
CA GLU A 49 5.33 -1.29 -3.97
C GLU A 49 5.86 -1.65 -5.37
N ALA A 50 5.00 -2.13 -6.29
CA ALA A 50 5.42 -2.38 -7.67
C ALA A 50 5.98 -1.09 -8.29
N GLU A 51 7.19 -1.17 -8.78
CA GLU A 51 7.85 -0.08 -9.47
C GLU A 51 7.40 -0.01 -10.92
N ILE A 52 7.17 1.20 -11.41
CA ILE A 52 7.17 1.44 -12.84
C ILE A 52 8.62 1.47 -13.31
N ASN A 53 8.92 0.80 -14.39
CA ASN A 53 10.29 0.72 -14.90
C ASN A 53 10.76 2.08 -15.47
N ASN A 54 10.58 3.14 -14.70
CA ASN A 54 10.88 4.51 -15.09
C ASN A 54 11.18 5.39 -13.88
N THR A 55 12.25 6.16 -13.97
CA THR A 55 12.62 7.20 -13.00
C THR A 55 12.09 8.58 -13.39
N MET A 56 11.44 8.72 -14.55
CA MET A 56 10.97 10.00 -15.09
C MET A 56 9.48 9.92 -15.40
N LEU A 57 8.73 10.88 -14.90
CA LEU A 57 7.32 11.06 -15.21
C LEU A 57 7.11 12.38 -15.97
N ARG A 58 6.30 12.34 -17.02
CA ARG A 58 5.95 13.48 -17.84
C ARG A 58 4.43 13.63 -17.90
N PRO A 59 3.80 14.15 -16.84
CA PRO A 59 2.38 14.42 -16.90
C PRO A 59 2.10 15.45 -18.00
N ARG A 60 1.02 15.24 -18.75
CA ARG A 60 0.58 16.18 -19.80
C ARG A 60 -0.31 17.24 -19.18
N ILE A 61 -0.19 18.47 -19.68
CA ILE A 61 -1.17 19.51 -19.40
C ILE A 61 -2.40 19.22 -20.25
N ALA A 62 -3.58 19.19 -19.63
CA ALA A 62 -4.83 18.88 -20.32
C ALA A 62 -5.15 19.92 -21.41
N ASP A 63 -5.78 19.49 -22.48
CA ASP A 63 -6.14 20.35 -23.60
C ASP A 63 -7.00 21.53 -23.13
N GLY A 64 -6.58 22.76 -23.50
CA GLY A 64 -7.27 23.98 -23.10
C GLY A 64 -7.04 24.41 -21.65
N GLN A 65 -6.20 23.72 -20.91
CA GLN A 65 -5.77 24.11 -19.57
C GLN A 65 -4.38 24.75 -19.60
N THR A 66 -4.06 25.48 -18.54
CA THR A 66 -2.75 26.11 -18.37
C THR A 66 -2.23 25.79 -16.97
N LEU A 67 -1.02 25.25 -16.89
CA LEU A 67 -0.31 25.07 -15.63
C LEU A 67 0.45 26.35 -15.31
N THR A 68 0.08 27.07 -14.25
CA THR A 68 0.78 28.28 -13.82
C THR A 68 1.84 27.98 -12.76
N LYS A 69 2.75 28.96 -12.53
CA LYS A 69 3.71 28.88 -11.40
C LYS A 69 2.99 28.65 -10.06
N LYS A 70 1.88 29.37 -9.82
CA LYS A 70 1.09 29.22 -8.60
C LYS A 70 0.53 27.81 -8.44
N ASP A 71 0.03 27.22 -9.54
CA ASP A 71 -0.49 25.85 -9.53
C ASP A 71 0.61 24.82 -9.23
N LEU A 72 1.79 24.98 -9.88
CA LEU A 72 2.93 24.13 -9.65
C LEU A 72 3.45 24.23 -8.21
N GLN A 73 3.48 25.44 -7.65
CA GLN A 73 3.86 25.64 -6.25
C GLN A 73 2.88 24.97 -5.30
N ALA A 74 1.58 25.22 -5.46
CA ALA A 74 0.54 24.60 -4.63
C ALA A 74 0.57 23.06 -4.72
N TYR A 75 0.78 22.52 -5.93
CA TYR A 75 0.91 21.09 -6.15
C TYR A 75 2.13 20.51 -5.41
N SER A 76 3.30 21.12 -5.53
CA SER A 76 4.53 20.63 -4.91
C SER A 76 4.51 20.76 -3.38
N GLU A 77 3.92 21.81 -2.82
CA GLU A 77 3.76 21.99 -1.37
C GLU A 77 2.79 20.97 -0.75
N ALA A 78 1.88 20.42 -1.53
CA ALA A 78 0.91 19.42 -1.09
C ALA A 78 1.42 17.97 -1.13
N LEU A 79 2.58 17.71 -1.75
CA LEU A 79 3.21 16.39 -1.77
C LEU A 79 3.78 16.03 -0.39
N SER A 80 3.79 14.73 -0.07
CA SER A 80 4.38 14.27 1.19
C SER A 80 5.89 14.48 1.22
N GLN A 81 6.44 14.67 2.42
CA GLN A 81 7.88 14.82 2.61
C GLN A 81 8.66 13.59 2.13
N GLU A 82 8.11 12.40 2.36
CA GLU A 82 8.71 11.12 1.94
C GLU A 82 8.86 11.06 0.41
N LEU A 83 7.86 11.57 -0.32
CA LEU A 83 7.90 11.64 -1.78
C LEU A 83 8.89 12.69 -2.27
N LEU A 84 8.91 13.88 -1.64
CA LEU A 84 9.83 14.96 -1.99
C LEU A 84 11.31 14.56 -1.80
N ASP A 85 11.63 13.79 -0.75
CA ASP A 85 12.99 13.32 -0.47
C ASP A 85 13.51 12.32 -1.54
N GLN A 86 12.59 11.68 -2.26
CA GLN A 86 12.91 10.74 -3.33
C GLN A 86 12.95 11.39 -4.73
N MET A 87 12.50 12.63 -4.85
CA MET A 87 12.59 13.39 -6.08
C MET A 87 13.98 14.02 -6.24
N GLU A 88 14.57 13.83 -7.41
CA GLU A 88 15.80 14.52 -7.79
C GLU A 88 15.49 15.94 -8.20
N VAL A 89 14.52 16.13 -9.11
CA VAL A 89 14.18 17.43 -9.67
C VAL A 89 12.76 17.47 -10.23
N ILE A 90 12.12 18.63 -10.08
CA ILE A 90 10.96 19.02 -10.90
C ILE A 90 11.46 20.04 -11.93
N CYS A 91 11.26 19.73 -13.20
CA CYS A 91 11.63 20.62 -14.31
C CYS A 91 10.35 21.07 -15.02
N ALA A 92 10.11 22.35 -15.04
CA ALA A 92 9.04 22.96 -15.79
C ALA A 92 9.61 23.81 -16.93
N GLU A 93 8.97 23.78 -18.08
CA GLU A 93 9.39 24.53 -19.25
C GLU A 93 8.35 25.60 -19.58
N THR A 94 8.80 26.79 -19.95
CA THR A 94 7.94 27.88 -20.45
C THR A 94 8.56 28.53 -21.66
N VAL A 95 7.73 29.08 -22.53
CA VAL A 95 8.16 29.86 -23.67
C VAL A 95 7.93 31.33 -23.32
N PRO A 96 8.96 32.17 -23.25
CA PRO A 96 8.78 33.59 -23.01
C PRO A 96 8.09 34.25 -24.23
N GLU A 97 7.01 34.97 -23.99
CA GLU A 97 6.31 35.73 -25.04
C GLU A 97 7.10 36.97 -25.46
N ASP A 98 7.81 37.59 -24.48
CA ASP A 98 8.60 38.81 -24.69
C ASP A 98 9.98 38.64 -24.04
N GLY A 99 11.04 38.67 -24.79
CA GLY A 99 12.40 38.63 -24.23
C GLY A 99 13.46 38.19 -25.21
N PRO A 100 14.76 38.38 -24.89
CA PRO A 100 15.85 37.90 -25.71
C PRO A 100 15.77 36.39 -25.84
N GLY A 101 15.52 35.87 -27.02
CA GLY A 101 15.36 34.44 -27.31
C GLY A 101 13.95 34.03 -27.70
N ALA A 102 12.92 34.86 -27.54
CA ALA A 102 11.57 34.57 -28.04
C ALA A 102 11.59 34.31 -29.55
N ASP A 103 12.37 35.11 -30.31
CA ASP A 103 12.56 34.95 -31.75
C ASP A 103 13.32 33.69 -32.17
N MET A 104 13.98 33.02 -31.22
CA MET A 104 14.76 31.78 -31.46
C MET A 104 13.99 30.49 -31.19
N GLY A 105 12.71 30.58 -30.81
CA GLY A 105 11.86 29.42 -30.55
C GLY A 105 12.35 28.56 -29.39
N GLY A 106 13.12 29.14 -28.49
CA GLY A 106 13.66 28.43 -27.33
C GLY A 106 12.65 28.30 -26.19
N THR A 107 12.71 27.20 -25.47
CA THR A 107 11.92 27.00 -24.25
C THR A 107 12.74 27.32 -23.01
N PHE A 108 12.17 28.07 -22.08
CA PHE A 108 12.82 28.35 -20.80
C PHE A 108 12.71 27.12 -19.88
N LYS A 109 13.85 26.51 -19.58
CA LYS A 109 13.90 25.31 -18.72
C LYS A 109 14.28 25.69 -17.31
N MET A 110 13.35 25.53 -16.41
CA MET A 110 13.61 25.68 -14.98
C MET A 110 13.75 24.33 -14.34
N ARG A 111 14.83 24.13 -13.60
CA ARG A 111 15.08 22.91 -12.82
C ARG A 111 15.19 23.28 -11.35
N TYR A 112 14.28 22.77 -10.56
CA TYR A 112 14.26 23.01 -9.13
C TYR A 112 14.20 21.70 -8.38
N ARG A 113 15.10 21.52 -7.43
CA ARG A 113 15.01 20.46 -6.45
C ARG A 113 14.13 20.93 -5.31
N MET A 114 13.20 20.07 -4.89
CA MET A 114 12.34 20.32 -3.76
C MET A 114 12.92 19.59 -2.54
N VAL A 115 13.19 20.33 -1.47
CA VAL A 115 13.59 19.80 -0.18
C VAL A 115 12.67 20.39 0.88
N ASN A 116 11.98 19.55 1.65
CA ASN A 116 11.02 19.97 2.66
C ASN A 116 9.92 20.95 2.14
N GLY A 117 9.46 20.71 0.91
CA GLY A 117 8.47 21.60 0.28
C GLY A 117 9.00 22.96 -0.15
N LYS A 118 10.32 23.19 -0.01
CA LYS A 118 10.99 24.43 -0.45
C LYS A 118 11.91 24.18 -1.63
N TYR A 119 12.07 25.20 -2.46
CA TYR A 119 12.96 25.14 -3.61
C TYR A 119 14.42 25.24 -3.15
N ASP A 120 15.21 24.20 -3.40
CA ASP A 120 16.63 24.14 -3.09
C ASP A 120 17.46 24.51 -4.32
N ILE A 121 18.13 25.64 -4.26
CA ILE A 121 19.01 26.14 -5.32
C ILE A 121 20.44 25.57 -5.19
N SER A 122 20.78 24.95 -4.08
CA SER A 122 22.14 24.43 -3.83
C SER A 122 22.58 23.42 -4.89
N TRP A 123 21.65 22.57 -5.33
CA TRP A 123 21.89 21.60 -6.41
C TRP A 123 22.27 22.27 -7.73
N GLN A 124 21.57 23.30 -8.13
CA GLN A 124 21.91 24.07 -9.33
C GLN A 124 23.29 24.72 -9.19
N ARG A 125 23.52 25.40 -8.07
CA ARG A 125 24.78 26.06 -7.75
C ARG A 125 25.96 25.08 -7.83
N GLU A 126 25.85 23.89 -7.22
CA GLU A 126 26.89 22.86 -7.25
C GLU A 126 27.10 22.27 -8.65
N SER A 127 26.02 22.01 -9.37
CA SER A 127 26.07 21.51 -10.75
C SER A 127 26.78 22.53 -11.66
N TYR A 128 26.41 23.81 -11.58
CA TYR A 128 27.02 24.86 -12.38
C TYR A 128 28.45 25.17 -11.94
N ALA A 129 28.78 25.06 -10.67
CA ALA A 129 30.16 25.23 -10.19
C ALA A 129 31.10 24.14 -10.73
N ARG A 130 30.60 22.92 -10.95
CA ARG A 130 31.38 21.80 -11.49
C ARG A 130 31.55 21.85 -13.02
N THR A 131 30.47 22.22 -13.73
CA THR A 131 30.40 22.13 -15.19
C THR A 131 30.57 23.48 -15.88
N HIS A 132 30.21 24.57 -15.23
CA HIS A 132 30.13 25.92 -15.81
C HIS A 132 30.90 26.91 -14.94
N GLN A 133 31.99 27.43 -15.42
CA GLN A 133 32.80 28.38 -14.68
C GLN A 133 32.06 29.73 -14.56
N ILE A 134 31.96 30.24 -13.33
CA ILE A 134 31.53 31.62 -13.07
C ILE A 134 32.69 32.52 -13.53
N LYS A 135 32.43 33.36 -14.51
CA LYS A 135 33.43 34.30 -15.07
C LYS A 135 33.51 35.61 -14.32
N SER A 136 32.37 36.12 -13.87
CA SER A 136 32.31 37.33 -13.09
C SER A 136 31.13 37.30 -12.12
N GLY A 137 31.24 38.02 -11.02
CA GLY A 137 30.21 38.05 -9.98
C GLY A 137 30.12 36.76 -9.17
N ARG A 138 28.91 36.36 -8.83
CA ARG A 138 28.61 35.18 -8.01
C ARG A 138 27.38 34.43 -8.53
N PHE A 139 27.15 33.23 -8.04
CA PHE A 139 25.88 32.53 -8.24
C PHE A 139 24.82 33.07 -7.26
N LEU A 140 23.54 32.74 -7.49
CA LEU A 140 22.43 33.08 -6.58
C LEU A 140 22.71 32.51 -5.17
N SER A 141 22.37 33.27 -4.15
CA SER A 141 22.43 32.82 -2.75
C SER A 141 21.14 32.08 -2.34
N ASP A 142 21.21 31.30 -1.25
CA ASP A 142 20.03 30.63 -0.70
C ASP A 142 18.98 31.65 -0.24
N GLU A 143 19.42 32.77 0.36
CA GLU A 143 18.56 33.86 0.78
C GLU A 143 17.80 34.49 -0.42
N GLU A 144 18.47 34.72 -1.53
CA GLU A 144 17.83 35.24 -2.76
C GLU A 144 16.81 34.25 -3.33
N ALA A 145 17.10 32.93 -3.26
CA ALA A 145 16.20 31.89 -3.68
C ALA A 145 14.96 31.78 -2.79
N GLU A 146 15.16 31.86 -1.47
CA GLU A 146 14.09 31.73 -0.45
C GLU A 146 13.20 32.98 -0.40
N THR A 147 13.77 34.17 -0.61
CA THR A 147 13.00 35.42 -0.58
C THR A 147 12.37 35.78 -1.94
N GLY A 148 12.80 35.09 -3.01
CA GLY A 148 12.36 35.44 -4.37
C GLY A 148 12.92 36.79 -4.84
N ALA A 149 14.18 37.08 -4.49
CA ALA A 149 14.84 38.34 -4.92
C ALA A 149 14.93 38.41 -6.45
N PHE A 150 14.78 39.60 -7.00
CA PHE A 150 14.93 39.84 -8.44
C PHE A 150 16.41 39.88 -8.83
N SER A 151 17.08 38.75 -8.69
CA SER A 151 18.48 38.53 -9.05
C SER A 151 18.59 37.53 -10.19
N ALA A 152 19.54 37.72 -11.09
CA ALA A 152 19.76 36.83 -12.23
C ALA A 152 21.23 36.49 -12.40
N VAL A 153 21.51 35.24 -12.80
CA VAL A 153 22.81 34.81 -13.35
C VAL A 153 22.60 34.60 -14.85
N ILE A 154 23.36 35.31 -15.68
CA ILE A 154 23.23 35.28 -17.15
C ILE A 154 24.37 34.47 -17.81
N SER A 155 24.17 34.11 -19.08
CA SER A 155 25.21 33.51 -19.90
C SER A 155 26.28 34.55 -20.24
N ASP A 156 27.53 34.08 -20.32
CA ASP A 156 28.66 34.89 -20.76
C ASP A 156 28.84 34.92 -22.31
N THR A 157 27.88 34.37 -23.04
CA THR A 157 27.89 34.37 -24.50
C THR A 157 27.16 35.60 -25.03
N ASP A 158 27.80 36.35 -25.89
CA ASP A 158 27.36 37.62 -26.47
C ASP A 158 26.03 37.57 -27.27
N ASN A 159 25.50 36.39 -27.49
CA ASN A 159 24.41 36.21 -28.45
C ASN A 159 23.04 36.61 -27.94
N ILE A 160 22.83 36.78 -26.65
CA ILE A 160 21.49 36.95 -26.06
C ILE A 160 21.41 38.14 -25.10
N PHE A 161 22.41 38.34 -24.25
CA PHE A 161 22.49 39.46 -23.32
C PHE A 161 23.79 40.22 -23.55
N PRO A 162 23.75 41.57 -23.66
CA PRO A 162 24.99 42.33 -23.70
C PRO A 162 25.86 42.02 -22.48
N LEU A 163 27.17 41.81 -22.72
CA LEU A 163 28.12 41.45 -21.67
C LEU A 163 28.20 42.46 -20.51
N ASP A 164 27.82 43.71 -20.76
CA ASP A 164 27.87 44.79 -19.79
C ASP A 164 26.50 45.07 -19.12
N SER A 165 25.52 44.21 -19.37
CA SER A 165 24.20 44.40 -18.74
C SER A 165 24.29 44.23 -17.23
N GLU A 166 23.85 45.25 -16.49
CA GLU A 166 23.68 45.25 -15.03
C GLU A 166 22.27 44.74 -14.64
N THR A 167 21.32 44.84 -15.56
CA THR A 167 19.94 44.40 -15.38
C THR A 167 19.45 43.62 -16.62
N VAL A 168 18.47 42.74 -16.41
CA VAL A 168 17.80 41.98 -17.46
C VAL A 168 16.30 41.94 -17.19
N THR A 169 15.49 42.21 -18.23
CA THR A 169 14.03 42.11 -18.12
C THR A 169 13.57 40.76 -18.55
N LEU A 170 12.83 40.09 -17.65
CA LEU A 170 12.25 38.76 -17.87
C LEU A 170 10.82 38.73 -17.35
N PHE A 171 9.90 38.25 -18.16
CA PHE A 171 8.48 38.14 -17.79
C PHE A 171 7.87 39.43 -17.22
N GLY A 172 8.27 40.56 -17.76
CA GLY A 172 7.83 41.87 -17.33
C GLY A 172 8.47 42.43 -16.06
N ASN A 173 9.39 41.71 -15.45
CA ASN A 173 10.14 42.10 -14.24
C ASN A 173 11.60 42.40 -14.57
N GLU A 174 12.19 43.40 -13.91
CA GLU A 174 13.61 43.72 -14.01
C GLU A 174 14.41 42.98 -12.95
N TYR A 175 15.45 42.25 -13.39
CA TYR A 175 16.34 41.47 -12.54
C TYR A 175 17.75 42.05 -12.53
N THR A 176 18.36 42.18 -11.39
CA THR A 176 19.76 42.60 -11.24
C THR A 176 20.69 41.44 -11.57
N VAL A 177 21.65 41.63 -12.46
CA VAL A 177 22.64 40.64 -12.83
C VAL A 177 23.69 40.52 -11.72
N VAL A 178 23.69 39.43 -10.96
CA VAL A 178 24.60 39.16 -9.87
C VAL A 178 25.83 38.35 -10.30
N GLY A 179 25.74 37.70 -11.46
CA GLY A 179 26.87 36.94 -11.97
C GLY A 179 26.70 36.54 -13.43
N LYS A 180 27.84 36.19 -14.05
CA LYS A 180 27.92 35.70 -15.43
C LYS A 180 28.64 34.37 -15.43
N CYS A 181 28.03 33.36 -16.03
CA CYS A 181 28.62 32.04 -16.12
C CYS A 181 28.48 31.46 -17.53
N ARG A 182 29.33 30.51 -17.86
CA ARG A 182 29.18 29.80 -19.12
C ARG A 182 28.03 28.80 -18.98
N ILE A 183 26.87 29.16 -19.52
CA ILE A 183 25.66 28.35 -19.53
C ILE A 183 25.47 27.85 -20.96
N ASP A 184 25.25 26.53 -21.12
CA ASP A 184 24.94 25.96 -22.45
C ASP A 184 23.51 26.28 -22.91
N SER A 185 22.71 26.93 -22.04
CA SER A 185 21.37 27.40 -22.38
C SER A 185 21.34 28.93 -22.48
N ALA A 186 20.54 29.42 -23.40
CA ALA A 186 20.34 30.83 -23.69
C ALA A 186 19.63 31.61 -22.56
N TYR A 187 19.24 30.95 -21.47
CA TYR A 187 18.33 31.52 -20.48
C TYR A 187 19.03 31.83 -19.16
N PRO A 188 18.67 33.00 -18.55
CA PRO A 188 19.18 33.34 -17.25
C PRO A 188 18.63 32.41 -16.16
N ILE A 189 19.40 32.26 -15.09
CA ILE A 189 18.99 31.55 -13.90
C ILE A 189 18.46 32.59 -12.92
N VAL A 190 17.22 32.45 -12.52
CA VAL A 190 16.53 33.34 -11.57
C VAL A 190 15.87 32.51 -10.46
N PRO A 191 15.63 33.09 -9.27
CA PRO A 191 14.89 32.44 -8.23
C PRO A 191 13.47 32.05 -8.69
N PHE A 192 13.03 30.83 -8.41
CA PHE A 192 11.67 30.40 -8.78
C PHE A 192 10.58 31.29 -8.18
N LEU A 193 10.77 31.71 -6.94
CA LEU A 193 9.78 32.55 -6.24
C LEU A 193 9.67 33.98 -6.83
N SER A 194 10.70 34.47 -7.54
CA SER A 194 10.64 35.77 -8.22
C SER A 194 9.80 35.78 -9.51
N LEU A 195 9.46 34.61 -10.04
CA LEU A 195 8.64 34.49 -11.24
C LEU A 195 7.20 34.92 -10.99
N PRO A 196 6.51 35.50 -11.98
CA PRO A 196 5.10 35.84 -11.85
C PRO A 196 4.22 34.60 -11.55
N ASP A 197 3.25 34.76 -10.68
CA ASP A 197 2.36 33.63 -10.29
C ASP A 197 1.53 33.13 -11.48
N ALA A 198 1.20 33.98 -12.44
CA ALA A 198 0.46 33.63 -13.63
C ALA A 198 1.34 33.08 -14.78
N LEU A 199 2.66 32.91 -14.56
CA LEU A 199 3.55 32.43 -15.61
C LEU A 199 3.11 31.04 -16.07
N PRO A 200 2.78 30.84 -17.36
CA PRO A 200 2.35 29.54 -17.87
C PRO A 200 3.54 28.64 -18.14
N PHE A 201 3.41 27.36 -17.81
CA PHE A 201 4.31 26.30 -18.21
C PHE A 201 3.72 25.47 -19.35
N THR A 202 4.56 25.05 -20.27
CA THR A 202 4.17 24.23 -21.44
C THR A 202 4.43 22.74 -21.21
N SER A 203 5.33 22.39 -20.30
CA SER A 203 5.62 21.01 -19.96
C SER A 203 6.07 20.88 -18.50
N LEU A 204 5.90 19.68 -17.97
CA LEU A 204 6.35 19.28 -16.64
C LEU A 204 7.08 17.94 -16.73
N LEU A 205 8.24 17.85 -16.08
CA LEU A 205 9.02 16.64 -15.91
C LEU A 205 9.36 16.48 -14.43
N ILE A 206 9.04 15.32 -13.88
CA ILE A 206 9.38 14.94 -12.50
C ILE A 206 10.39 13.80 -12.59
N VAL A 207 11.55 13.98 -11.98
CA VAL A 207 12.63 12.99 -11.97
C VAL A 207 12.84 12.47 -10.55
N PHE A 208 13.00 11.17 -10.42
CA PHE A 208 13.26 10.47 -9.16
C PHE A 208 14.65 9.84 -9.17
N TYR A 209 15.25 9.65 -8.01
CA TYR A 209 16.52 8.94 -7.86
C TYR A 209 16.42 7.46 -8.21
N GLU A 210 15.26 6.85 -7.93
CA GLU A 210 14.97 5.43 -8.15
C GLU A 210 13.66 5.28 -8.94
N ASN A 211 13.37 4.05 -9.36
CA ASN A 211 12.12 3.76 -10.07
C ASN A 211 10.90 4.13 -9.22
N VAL A 212 9.94 4.77 -9.84
CA VAL A 212 8.72 5.22 -9.16
C VAL A 212 7.85 4.02 -8.79
N THR A 213 7.45 3.94 -7.53
CA THR A 213 6.52 2.91 -7.06
C THR A 213 5.07 3.25 -7.39
N ARG A 214 4.22 2.22 -7.40
CA ARG A 214 2.77 2.41 -7.62
C ARG A 214 2.12 3.29 -6.55
N ALA A 215 2.63 3.26 -5.32
CA ALA A 215 2.14 4.10 -4.23
C ALA A 215 2.46 5.58 -4.49
N GLN A 216 3.70 5.87 -4.85
CA GLN A 216 4.16 7.23 -5.20
C GLN A 216 3.40 7.79 -6.41
N TYR A 217 3.25 6.98 -7.47
CA TYR A 217 2.45 7.38 -8.63
C TYR A 217 1.01 7.75 -8.25
N ARG A 218 0.34 6.93 -7.42
CA ARG A 218 -1.02 7.23 -6.96
C ARG A 218 -1.09 8.47 -6.09
N GLU A 219 -0.08 8.74 -5.30
CA GLU A 219 0.01 9.96 -4.50
C GLU A 219 0.11 11.18 -5.40
N LEU A 220 0.99 11.15 -6.43
CA LEU A 220 1.12 12.23 -7.42
C LEU A 220 -0.21 12.54 -8.10
N VAL A 221 -0.88 11.51 -8.63
CA VAL A 221 -2.19 11.66 -9.30
C VAL A 221 -3.24 12.23 -8.34
N LYS A 222 -3.38 11.64 -7.15
CA LYS A 222 -4.35 12.07 -6.16
C LYS A 222 -4.13 13.52 -5.70
N THR A 223 -2.86 13.92 -5.53
CA THR A 223 -2.52 15.30 -5.14
C THR A 223 -2.82 16.26 -6.27
N ALA A 224 -2.49 15.90 -7.53
CA ALA A 224 -2.86 16.70 -8.68
C ALA A 224 -4.37 16.90 -8.78
N ASP A 225 -5.16 15.83 -8.67
CA ASP A 225 -6.63 15.89 -8.72
C ASP A 225 -7.24 16.73 -7.59
N SER A 226 -6.61 16.77 -6.42
CA SER A 226 -7.12 17.51 -5.25
C SER A 226 -6.74 18.98 -5.25
N VAL A 227 -5.56 19.34 -5.75
CA VAL A 227 -5.00 20.72 -5.67
C VAL A 227 -5.20 21.49 -6.96
N ILE A 228 -4.99 20.83 -8.10
CA ILE A 228 -5.06 21.43 -9.45
C ILE A 228 -5.94 20.55 -10.36
N PRO A 229 -7.23 20.38 -10.03
CA PRO A 229 -8.11 19.43 -10.70
C PRO A 229 -8.20 19.69 -12.20
N GLY A 230 -7.96 18.64 -12.99
CA GLY A 230 -8.10 18.67 -14.44
C GLY A 230 -6.99 19.40 -15.20
N ILE A 231 -5.93 19.91 -14.52
CA ILE A 231 -4.80 20.57 -15.20
C ILE A 231 -3.75 19.54 -15.64
N LEU A 232 -3.38 18.60 -14.78
CA LEU A 232 -2.41 17.57 -15.10
C LEU A 232 -3.08 16.23 -15.41
N VAL A 233 -2.65 15.60 -16.50
CA VAL A 233 -3.07 14.26 -16.89
C VAL A 233 -1.87 13.33 -16.82
N TYR A 234 -1.95 12.34 -15.94
CA TYR A 234 -0.97 11.30 -15.82
C TYR A 234 -1.39 10.09 -16.66
N ASP A 235 -0.55 9.70 -17.63
CA ASP A 235 -0.80 8.49 -18.40
C ASP A 235 -0.67 7.27 -17.49
N GLU A 236 -1.54 6.26 -17.68
CA GLU A 236 -1.52 5.06 -16.86
C GLU A 236 -0.21 4.30 -17.10
N PRO A 237 0.63 4.08 -16.07
CA PRO A 237 1.93 3.47 -16.28
C PRO A 237 1.80 1.95 -16.45
N GLU A 238 2.63 1.40 -17.31
CA GLU A 238 2.82 -0.05 -17.42
C GLU A 238 3.68 -0.54 -16.26
N PHE A 239 3.06 -1.30 -15.37
CA PHE A 239 3.79 -1.95 -14.28
C PHE A 239 4.30 -3.32 -14.72
N PRO A 240 5.57 -3.67 -14.44
CA PRO A 240 6.06 -5.02 -14.66
C PRO A 240 5.18 -6.03 -13.90
N ASP A 241 4.88 -7.18 -14.48
CA ASP A 241 4.17 -8.30 -13.84
C ASP A 241 2.66 -8.10 -13.48
N GLU A 242 1.91 -7.29 -14.19
CA GLU A 242 0.45 -7.23 -13.98
C GLU A 242 -0.24 -8.60 -14.13
N ASP A 243 0.22 -9.44 -15.05
CA ASP A 243 -0.30 -10.80 -15.24
C ASP A 243 -0.12 -11.68 -14.00
N SER A 244 0.96 -11.49 -13.23
CA SER A 244 1.19 -12.24 -11.99
C SER A 244 0.18 -11.89 -10.90
N LEU A 245 -0.35 -10.66 -10.88
CA LEU A 245 -1.32 -10.20 -9.88
C LEU A 245 -2.64 -10.98 -9.95
N TYR A 246 -3.05 -11.38 -11.16
CA TYR A 246 -4.24 -12.24 -11.36
C TYR A 246 -4.05 -13.61 -10.73
N ILE A 247 -2.86 -14.19 -10.84
CA ILE A 247 -2.52 -15.50 -10.26
C ILE A 247 -2.59 -15.43 -8.72
N TYR A 248 -2.03 -14.40 -8.09
CA TYR A 248 -2.08 -14.23 -6.62
C TYR A 248 -3.50 -14.11 -6.09
N ARG A 249 -4.36 -13.37 -6.78
CA ARG A 249 -5.78 -13.24 -6.42
C ARG A 249 -6.50 -14.59 -6.47
N ASN A 250 -6.25 -15.39 -7.49
CA ASN A 250 -6.86 -16.71 -7.63
C ASN A 250 -6.35 -17.68 -6.54
N ILE A 251 -5.07 -17.72 -6.25
CA ILE A 251 -4.49 -18.53 -5.17
C ILE A 251 -5.13 -18.18 -3.82
N MET A 252 -5.29 -16.88 -3.54
CA MET A 252 -5.94 -16.40 -2.31
C MET A 252 -7.39 -16.89 -2.21
N LEU A 253 -8.18 -16.73 -3.26
CA LEU A 253 -9.59 -17.16 -3.29
C LEU A 253 -9.72 -18.68 -3.10
N ILE A 254 -8.95 -19.47 -3.83
CA ILE A 254 -8.95 -20.93 -3.73
C ILE A 254 -8.57 -21.39 -2.32
N SER A 255 -7.50 -20.83 -1.75
CA SER A 255 -7.04 -21.18 -0.42
C SER A 255 -8.06 -20.81 0.67
N ALA A 256 -8.72 -19.67 0.54
CA ALA A 256 -9.79 -19.26 1.44
C ALA A 256 -11.00 -20.20 1.36
N LEU A 257 -11.40 -20.62 0.16
CA LEU A 257 -12.49 -21.59 -0.05
C LEU A 257 -12.15 -22.96 0.55
N ILE A 258 -10.95 -23.49 0.33
CA ILE A 258 -10.51 -24.77 0.91
C ILE A 258 -10.51 -24.69 2.44
N SER A 259 -10.07 -23.57 3.01
CA SER A 259 -10.08 -23.36 4.45
C SER A 259 -11.50 -23.36 5.03
N LEU A 260 -12.46 -22.73 4.35
CA LEU A 260 -13.87 -22.74 4.73
C LEU A 260 -14.47 -24.16 4.70
N VAL A 261 -14.16 -24.93 3.64
CA VAL A 261 -14.58 -26.34 3.53
C VAL A 261 -13.99 -27.19 4.67
N SER A 262 -12.72 -26.97 5.03
CA SER A 262 -12.09 -27.66 6.14
C SER A 262 -12.76 -27.34 7.48
N ALA A 263 -13.15 -26.09 7.72
CA ALA A 263 -13.88 -25.70 8.94
C ALA A 263 -15.29 -26.33 8.98
N ALA A 264 -15.98 -26.39 7.83
CA ALA A 264 -17.26 -27.07 7.74
C ALA A 264 -17.13 -28.59 8.00
N ASN A 265 -16.07 -29.23 7.47
CA ASN A 265 -15.78 -30.64 7.73
C ASN A 265 -15.55 -30.93 9.23
N LEU A 266 -14.78 -30.08 9.92
CA LEU A 266 -14.63 -30.17 11.38
C LEU A 266 -15.98 -30.16 12.09
N ALA A 267 -16.87 -29.23 11.74
CA ALA A 267 -18.18 -29.12 12.35
C ALA A 267 -19.05 -30.35 12.09
N MET A 268 -18.98 -30.94 10.90
CA MET A 268 -19.70 -32.17 10.57
C MET A 268 -19.19 -33.39 11.33
N LEU A 269 -17.87 -33.54 11.45
CA LEU A 269 -17.27 -34.60 12.25
C LEU A 269 -17.60 -34.44 13.73
N TYR A 270 -17.60 -33.23 14.25
CA TYR A 270 -18.01 -32.95 15.61
C TYR A 270 -19.51 -33.23 15.83
N LEU A 271 -20.37 -32.89 14.86
CA LEU A 271 -21.79 -33.27 14.90
C LEU A 271 -22.00 -34.78 14.98
N TYR A 272 -21.21 -35.53 14.23
CA TYR A 272 -21.24 -37.01 14.33
C TYR A 272 -20.97 -37.48 15.77
N MET A 273 -19.95 -36.93 16.43
CA MET A 273 -19.65 -37.24 17.84
C MET A 273 -20.78 -36.83 18.80
N VAL A 274 -21.38 -35.65 18.59
CA VAL A 274 -22.54 -35.20 19.39
C VAL A 274 -23.75 -36.16 19.20
N ARG A 275 -23.97 -36.67 17.98
CA ARG A 275 -25.05 -37.69 17.73
C ARG A 275 -24.81 -38.96 18.50
N LYS A 276 -23.59 -39.47 18.52
CA LYS A 276 -23.22 -40.71 19.24
C LYS A 276 -23.39 -40.59 20.76
N ARG A 277 -23.32 -39.36 21.28
CA ARG A 277 -23.54 -39.01 22.71
C ARG A 277 -24.96 -38.50 23.02
N SER A 278 -25.92 -38.76 22.16
CA SER A 278 -27.31 -38.29 22.34
C SER A 278 -27.94 -38.82 23.65
N ARG A 279 -27.56 -40.02 24.12
CA ARG A 279 -28.00 -40.59 25.38
C ARG A 279 -27.47 -39.79 26.59
N ASP A 280 -26.21 -39.38 26.57
CA ASP A 280 -25.62 -38.54 27.62
C ASP A 280 -26.31 -37.18 27.68
N LEU A 281 -26.64 -36.64 26.51
CA LEU A 281 -27.39 -35.38 26.40
C LEU A 281 -28.77 -35.48 27.03
N ALA A 282 -29.48 -36.62 26.80
CA ALA A 282 -30.79 -36.85 27.40
C ALA A 282 -30.69 -36.93 28.93
N ILE A 283 -29.68 -37.64 29.48
CA ILE A 283 -29.43 -37.71 30.93
C ILE A 283 -29.16 -36.33 31.51
N PHE A 284 -28.30 -35.49 30.88
CA PHE A 284 -28.05 -34.13 31.34
C PHE A 284 -29.29 -33.29 31.39
N ARG A 285 -30.21 -33.45 30.43
CA ARG A 285 -31.47 -32.73 30.41
C ARG A 285 -32.45 -33.16 31.50
N ILE A 286 -32.52 -34.47 31.77
CA ILE A 286 -33.31 -34.99 32.88
C ILE A 286 -32.79 -34.47 34.23
N CYS A 287 -31.49 -34.29 34.36
CA CYS A 287 -30.80 -33.71 35.53
C CYS A 287 -30.91 -32.17 35.58
N GLY A 288 -31.77 -31.52 34.76
CA GLY A 288 -32.05 -30.08 34.82
C GLY A 288 -31.10 -29.18 34.01
N CYS A 289 -30.28 -29.77 33.13
CA CYS A 289 -29.44 -28.97 32.24
C CYS A 289 -30.28 -28.20 31.20
N THR A 290 -30.22 -26.87 31.21
CA THR A 290 -30.90 -26.05 30.21
C THR A 290 -30.28 -26.22 28.83
N ARG A 291 -31.12 -25.98 27.80
CA ARG A 291 -30.67 -26.08 26.40
C ARG A 291 -29.41 -25.21 26.12
N SER A 292 -29.35 -23.99 26.64
CA SER A 292 -28.23 -23.06 26.44
C SER A 292 -26.96 -23.58 27.11
N LYS A 293 -27.07 -24.16 28.33
CA LYS A 293 -25.92 -24.77 29.01
C LYS A 293 -25.37 -25.98 28.24
N ALA A 294 -26.25 -26.83 27.68
CA ALA A 294 -25.83 -27.94 26.85
C ALA A 294 -25.11 -27.49 25.57
N ILE A 295 -25.64 -26.48 24.86
CA ILE A 295 -24.98 -25.92 23.67
C ILE A 295 -23.60 -25.39 24.04
N ARG A 296 -23.49 -24.55 25.07
CA ARG A 296 -22.20 -24.00 25.52
C ARG A 296 -21.19 -25.10 25.88
N LEU A 297 -21.62 -26.15 26.53
CA LEU A 297 -20.75 -27.30 26.87
C LEU A 297 -20.13 -27.92 25.60
N TYR A 298 -20.96 -28.22 24.58
CA TYR A 298 -20.48 -28.80 23.33
C TYR A 298 -19.61 -27.85 22.52
N VAL A 299 -19.95 -26.58 22.45
CA VAL A 299 -19.13 -25.57 21.78
C VAL A 299 -17.75 -25.46 22.47
N THR A 300 -17.75 -25.43 23.81
CA THR A 300 -16.49 -25.38 24.58
C THR A 300 -15.64 -26.63 24.35
N GLU A 301 -16.24 -27.82 24.32
CA GLU A 301 -15.51 -29.07 24.00
C GLU A 301 -14.89 -29.03 22.60
N CYS A 302 -15.64 -28.52 21.58
CA CYS A 302 -15.11 -28.36 20.22
C CYS A 302 -13.92 -27.40 20.17
N LEU A 303 -14.01 -26.27 20.85
CA LEU A 303 -12.93 -25.29 20.95
C LEU A 303 -11.70 -25.84 21.68
N LEU A 304 -11.91 -26.63 22.76
CA LEU A 304 -10.82 -27.29 23.49
C LEU A 304 -10.05 -28.31 22.63
N ILE A 305 -10.69 -28.88 21.60
CA ILE A 305 -10.00 -29.74 20.63
C ILE A 305 -9.29 -28.88 19.58
N SER A 306 -10.01 -27.90 19.02
CA SER A 306 -9.52 -27.17 17.84
C SER A 306 -8.38 -26.21 18.16
N VAL A 307 -8.39 -25.54 19.32
CA VAL A 307 -7.36 -24.55 19.68
C VAL A 307 -5.95 -25.14 19.76
N PRO A 308 -5.68 -26.22 20.51
CA PRO A 308 -4.34 -26.79 20.55
C PRO A 308 -3.87 -27.31 19.20
N VAL A 309 -4.76 -27.91 18.41
CA VAL A 309 -4.41 -28.44 17.08
C VAL A 309 -4.09 -27.28 16.11
N TYR A 310 -4.87 -26.18 16.17
CA TYR A 310 -4.55 -24.99 15.40
C TYR A 310 -3.18 -24.41 15.74
N LEU A 311 -2.85 -24.33 17.03
CA LEU A 311 -1.54 -23.83 17.48
C LEU A 311 -0.39 -24.71 17.00
N VAL A 312 -0.57 -26.04 16.96
CA VAL A 312 0.41 -26.95 16.34
C VAL A 312 0.54 -26.69 14.85
N GLY A 313 -0.57 -26.51 14.13
CA GLY A 313 -0.56 -26.14 12.72
C GLY A 313 0.13 -24.80 12.47
N LEU A 314 -0.15 -23.80 13.29
CA LEU A 314 0.52 -22.50 13.24
C LEU A 314 2.04 -22.62 13.47
N LEU A 315 2.46 -23.42 14.45
CA LEU A 315 3.88 -23.68 14.71
C LEU A 315 4.56 -24.28 13.49
N VAL A 316 3.95 -25.31 12.88
CA VAL A 316 4.48 -25.93 11.65
C VAL A 316 4.51 -24.93 10.49
N TYR A 317 3.48 -24.10 10.36
CA TYR A 317 3.46 -23.05 9.37
C TYR A 317 4.65 -22.10 9.51
N VAL A 318 4.87 -21.57 10.71
CA VAL A 318 5.93 -20.58 10.97
C VAL A 318 7.34 -21.19 10.81
N THR A 319 7.54 -22.42 11.27
CA THR A 319 8.88 -23.05 11.31
C THR A 319 9.28 -23.68 9.98
N VAL A 320 8.34 -24.22 9.21
CA VAL A 320 8.61 -24.98 7.99
C VAL A 320 8.09 -24.26 6.75
N LEU A 321 6.78 -24.07 6.68
CA LEU A 321 6.13 -23.58 5.45
C LEU A 321 6.51 -22.14 5.12
N LYS A 322 6.51 -21.23 6.08
CA LYS A 322 6.88 -19.85 5.86
C LYS A 322 8.28 -19.72 5.23
N LYS A 323 9.24 -20.52 5.69
CA LYS A 323 10.61 -20.51 5.12
C LYS A 323 10.66 -20.97 3.67
N GLN A 324 9.86 -21.98 3.31
CA GLN A 324 9.81 -22.45 1.92
C GLN A 324 9.06 -21.46 1.03
N LEU A 325 7.98 -20.87 1.55
CA LEU A 325 7.18 -19.91 0.82
C LEU A 325 7.91 -18.56 0.61
N SER A 326 8.79 -18.16 1.52
CA SER A 326 9.60 -16.95 1.35
C SER A 326 10.63 -17.04 0.21
N ALA A 327 10.92 -18.23 -0.28
CA ALA A 327 11.71 -18.42 -1.50
C ALA A 327 10.90 -18.20 -2.80
N ILE A 328 9.57 -18.24 -2.71
CA ILE A 328 8.66 -18.10 -3.85
C ILE A 328 8.00 -16.73 -3.84
N TYR A 329 7.67 -16.23 -2.65
CA TYR A 329 6.94 -14.98 -2.44
C TYR A 329 7.86 -13.95 -1.78
N GLU A 330 8.19 -12.91 -2.51
CA GLU A 330 9.23 -11.93 -2.22
C GLU A 330 9.08 -11.25 -0.85
N HIS A 331 7.87 -10.78 -0.52
CA HIS A 331 7.58 -10.07 0.74
C HIS A 331 7.03 -10.95 1.87
N MET A 332 7.05 -12.30 1.72
CA MET A 332 6.41 -13.21 2.68
C MET A 332 6.96 -13.08 4.12
N ASN A 333 8.20 -12.67 4.29
CA ASN A 333 8.80 -12.49 5.62
C ASN A 333 8.34 -11.22 6.34
N GLU A 334 8.06 -10.16 5.60
CA GLU A 334 7.71 -8.83 6.11
C GLU A 334 6.22 -8.71 6.47
N VAL A 335 5.41 -9.51 5.79
CA VAL A 335 3.95 -9.50 5.88
C VAL A 335 3.43 -9.89 7.26
N TYR A 336 4.19 -10.71 8.02
CA TYR A 336 3.72 -11.27 9.29
C TYR A 336 4.24 -10.51 10.50
N THR A 337 3.33 -9.89 11.21
CA THR A 337 3.53 -9.36 12.57
C THR A 337 2.87 -10.27 13.61
N PRO A 338 3.24 -10.22 14.89
CA PRO A 338 2.54 -10.95 15.95
C PRO A 338 1.02 -10.67 15.97
N LEU A 339 0.62 -9.44 15.66
CA LEU A 339 -0.79 -9.03 15.59
C LEU A 339 -1.54 -9.71 14.43
N SER A 340 -0.87 -9.90 13.28
CA SER A 340 -1.49 -10.58 12.13
C SER A 340 -1.79 -12.06 12.42
N TYR A 341 -0.89 -12.78 13.09
CA TYR A 341 -1.17 -14.14 13.54
C TYR A 341 -2.34 -14.20 14.51
N LEU A 342 -2.43 -13.24 15.44
CA LEU A 342 -3.55 -13.16 16.38
C LEU A 342 -4.86 -12.87 15.64
N ALA A 343 -4.86 -12.01 14.65
CA ALA A 343 -6.03 -11.69 13.83
C ALA A 343 -6.54 -12.91 13.05
N VAL A 344 -5.63 -13.64 12.37
CA VAL A 344 -5.98 -14.88 11.64
C VAL A 344 -6.54 -15.94 12.59
N PHE A 345 -5.92 -16.09 13.78
CA PHE A 345 -6.41 -17.00 14.82
C PHE A 345 -7.80 -16.61 15.32
N ALA A 346 -8.05 -15.31 15.55
CA ALA A 346 -9.37 -14.81 15.97
C ALA A 346 -10.45 -15.08 14.93
N VAL A 347 -10.16 -14.88 13.64
CA VAL A 347 -11.07 -15.22 12.54
C VAL A 347 -11.38 -16.71 12.51
N TYR A 348 -10.35 -17.56 12.68
CA TYR A 348 -10.54 -19.01 12.79
C TYR A 348 -11.46 -19.39 13.96
N LEU A 349 -11.19 -18.87 15.17
CA LEU A 349 -12.01 -19.14 16.35
C LEU A 349 -13.46 -18.71 16.16
N LEU A 350 -13.69 -17.52 15.60
CA LEU A 350 -15.02 -17.02 15.32
C LEU A 350 -15.75 -17.93 14.33
N THR A 351 -15.10 -18.35 13.28
CA THR A 351 -15.67 -19.25 12.25
C THR A 351 -16.06 -20.60 12.85
N VAL A 352 -15.15 -21.24 13.60
CA VAL A 352 -15.44 -22.52 14.26
C VAL A 352 -16.55 -22.38 15.30
N PHE A 353 -16.52 -21.31 16.09
CA PHE A 353 -17.57 -21.03 17.08
C PHE A 353 -18.95 -20.90 16.41
N LEU A 354 -19.08 -20.06 15.38
CA LEU A 354 -20.36 -19.81 14.70
C LEU A 354 -20.90 -21.07 14.03
N ILE A 355 -20.05 -21.79 13.27
CA ILE A 355 -20.49 -23.01 12.58
C ILE A 355 -20.90 -24.07 13.60
N THR A 356 -20.09 -24.28 14.65
CA THR A 356 -20.39 -25.27 15.69
C THR A 356 -21.66 -24.91 16.45
N GLU A 357 -21.87 -23.65 16.82
CA GLU A 357 -23.08 -23.22 17.50
C GLU A 357 -24.33 -23.47 16.64
N ILE A 358 -24.32 -23.08 15.36
CA ILE A 358 -25.43 -23.28 14.42
C ILE A 358 -25.76 -24.77 14.31
N VAL A 359 -24.75 -25.61 14.09
CA VAL A 359 -24.90 -27.05 13.88
C VAL A 359 -25.43 -27.75 15.13
N VAL A 360 -24.84 -27.46 16.30
CA VAL A 360 -25.26 -28.04 17.59
C VAL A 360 -26.66 -27.56 17.99
N ARG A 361 -26.96 -26.27 17.80
CA ARG A 361 -28.28 -25.68 18.09
C ARG A 361 -29.39 -26.35 17.28
N ARG A 362 -29.19 -26.50 15.96
CA ARG A 362 -30.15 -27.18 15.06
C ARG A 362 -30.39 -28.63 15.47
N LYS A 363 -29.34 -29.35 15.88
CA LYS A 363 -29.46 -30.76 16.26
C LYS A 363 -30.17 -30.95 17.59
N ILE A 364 -29.81 -30.20 18.63
CA ILE A 364 -30.44 -30.28 19.95
C ILE A 364 -31.95 -29.98 19.84
N THR A 365 -32.33 -29.04 18.94
CA THR A 365 -33.76 -28.73 18.72
C THR A 365 -34.51 -29.90 18.10
N LYS A 366 -33.94 -30.54 17.05
CA LYS A 366 -34.60 -31.69 16.39
C LYS A 366 -34.73 -32.91 17.31
N THR A 367 -33.72 -33.18 18.13
CA THR A 367 -33.73 -34.35 19.06
C THR A 367 -34.81 -34.16 20.13
N VAL A 368 -35.06 -32.95 20.60
CA VAL A 368 -36.14 -32.67 21.58
C VAL A 368 -37.51 -32.83 20.98
N MET A 369 -37.75 -32.37 19.75
CA MET A 369 -39.03 -32.55 19.06
C MET A 369 -39.33 -34.05 18.78
N SER A 370 -38.30 -34.81 18.36
CA SER A 370 -38.51 -36.26 18.11
C SER A 370 -38.77 -37.05 19.37
N SER A 371 -38.20 -36.67 20.53
CA SER A 371 -38.51 -37.32 21.81
C SER A 371 -39.86 -36.95 22.38
N LEU A 372 -40.40 -35.77 22.08
CA LEU A 372 -41.74 -35.35 22.43
C LEU A 372 -42.82 -36.03 21.55
N ASN A 373 -42.54 -36.16 20.26
CA ASN A 373 -43.46 -36.79 19.32
C ASN A 373 -43.42 -38.35 19.37
N GLY A 374 -42.31 -38.97 19.82
CA GLY A 374 -42.17 -40.42 19.97
C GLY A 374 -42.72 -40.95 21.31
N GLY A 375 -43.11 -40.10 22.25
CA GLY A 375 -43.70 -40.49 23.53
C GLY A 375 -45.21 -40.68 23.49
N VAL A 376 -45.88 -40.44 22.34
CA VAL A 376 -47.33 -40.58 22.20
C VAL A 376 -47.77 -41.91 21.62
N TYR A 377 -46.80 -42.74 21.16
CA TYR A 377 -47.10 -44.10 20.69
C TYR A 377 -46.20 -45.14 21.38
N ARG A 378 -46.51 -45.48 22.65
CA ARG A 378 -46.31 -46.74 23.31
C ARG A 378 -47.21 -46.86 24.49
#